data_98f4a261228baa1084c4b4272dace9f8
#
_entry.id   98f4a261228baa1084c4b4272dace9f8
#
_cell.length_a   1.000
_cell.length_b   1.000
_cell.length_c   1.000
_cell.angle_alpha   90.00
_cell.angle_beta   90.00
_cell.angle_gamma   90.00
#
_symmetry.space_group_name_H-M   'P 1'
#
loop_
_entity.id
_entity.type
_entity.pdbx_description
1 polymer ?
#
loop_
_entity_poly.entity_id
_entity_poly.type
_entity_poly.pdbx_seq_one_letter_code
_entity_poly.pdbx_strand_id
1 'polypeptide(L)'
;MADSPAAWFTLVRIGMLSSFEDYRRMFTWRSWLLGWLSRLVAQVLFFAMLGRLVGTVADEHYAAIGNALVLAPLGTLGVVASTSLERRLGTLHLLLLSPTDPLVVIVSRGLYWVFDGILTSLVTLGLVSVILDLDVQRGNLPLVVCGQVVLACSTYAMAVAVSGLSIRWPEARTFITTALTIVLLAGTGVNSALPRNPFLHAVLHLFPVTNGLPAVRAAVDGGPTSTAVLLGLGAECLVGLGWLVVAHVAVVGSIRRQVRTGRLTAMA
;
A
#
# COMPACT_ATOMS: atom_id res chain seq x y z
N MET A 1 -3.01 -29.18 14.40
CA MET A 1 -1.64 -29.33 13.81
C MET A 1 -1.16 -28.07 13.10
N ALA A 2 -1.91 -26.95 13.13
CA ALA A 2 -1.56 -25.69 12.47
C ALA A 2 -0.81 -24.68 13.38
N ASP A 3 -0.51 -25.03 14.63
CA ASP A 3 -0.01 -24.08 15.64
C ASP A 3 1.52 -24.03 15.75
N SER A 4 2.27 -24.71 14.88
CA SER A 4 3.73 -24.59 14.91
C SER A 4 4.20 -23.36 14.13
N PRO A 5 5.15 -22.55 14.66
CA PRO A 5 5.74 -21.41 13.94
C PRO A 5 6.27 -21.79 12.54
N ALA A 6 6.77 -23.02 12.39
CA ALA A 6 7.26 -23.56 11.13
C ALA A 6 6.15 -23.72 10.08
N ALA A 7 4.94 -24.14 10.49
CA ALA A 7 3.79 -24.25 9.58
C ALA A 7 3.35 -22.87 9.07
N TRP A 8 3.31 -21.86 9.94
CA TRP A 8 3.02 -20.48 9.59
C TRP A 8 4.01 -19.92 8.58
N PHE A 9 5.30 -20.08 8.83
CA PHE A 9 6.35 -19.64 7.90
C PHE A 9 6.23 -20.30 6.53
N THR A 10 5.94 -21.60 6.52
CA THR A 10 5.74 -22.36 5.27
C THR A 10 4.52 -21.85 4.48
N LEU A 11 3.41 -21.55 5.15
CA LEU A 11 2.21 -21.00 4.52
C LEU A 11 2.44 -19.64 3.91
N VAL A 12 3.08 -18.73 4.66
CA VAL A 12 3.41 -17.38 4.17
C VAL A 12 4.36 -17.48 2.97
N ARG A 13 5.37 -18.33 3.03
CA ARG A 13 6.31 -18.57 1.93
C ARG A 13 5.60 -19.09 0.68
N ILE A 14 4.73 -20.09 0.81
CA ILE A 14 3.98 -20.66 -0.32
C ILE A 14 3.05 -19.60 -0.92
N GLY A 15 2.31 -18.86 -0.09
CA GLY A 15 1.43 -17.79 -0.53
C GLY A 15 2.18 -16.70 -1.30
N MET A 16 3.33 -16.26 -0.80
CA MET A 16 4.18 -15.27 -1.44
C MET A 16 4.77 -15.77 -2.77
N LEU A 17 5.26 -17.03 -2.81
CA LEU A 17 5.81 -17.62 -4.03
C LEU A 17 4.75 -17.79 -5.13
N SER A 18 3.54 -18.22 -4.76
CA SER A 18 2.44 -18.35 -5.72
C SER A 18 2.02 -16.99 -6.30
N SER A 19 1.96 -15.95 -5.47
CA SER A 19 1.64 -14.60 -5.93
C SER A 19 2.74 -13.99 -6.80
N PHE A 20 4.00 -14.29 -6.49
CA PHE A 20 5.12 -13.88 -7.34
C PHE A 20 5.05 -14.53 -8.72
N GLU A 21 4.69 -15.82 -8.78
CA GLU A 21 4.54 -16.52 -10.06
C GLU A 21 3.36 -15.95 -10.87
N ASP A 22 2.24 -15.64 -10.22
CA ASP A 22 1.10 -14.99 -10.87
C ASP A 22 1.48 -13.61 -11.43
N TYR A 23 2.26 -12.84 -10.68
CA TYR A 23 2.77 -11.54 -11.12
C TYR A 23 3.72 -11.66 -12.31
N ARG A 24 4.65 -12.61 -12.31
CA ARG A 24 5.56 -12.87 -13.42
C ARG A 24 4.84 -13.24 -14.72
N ARG A 25 3.67 -13.87 -14.61
CA ARG A 25 2.82 -14.16 -15.77
C ARG A 25 2.12 -12.91 -16.31
N MET A 26 1.81 -11.96 -15.42
CA MET A 26 1.19 -10.68 -15.81
C MET A 26 2.19 -9.69 -16.41
N PHE A 27 3.39 -9.62 -15.85
CA PHE A 27 4.43 -8.66 -16.23
C PHE A 27 5.71 -9.34 -16.63
N THR A 28 6.16 -9.10 -17.87
CA THR A 28 7.55 -9.32 -18.25
C THR A 28 8.41 -8.16 -17.74
N TRP A 29 9.73 -8.36 -17.57
CA TRP A 29 10.61 -7.28 -17.13
C TRP A 29 10.54 -6.03 -18.04
N ARG A 30 10.32 -6.23 -19.36
CA ARG A 30 10.16 -5.14 -20.32
C ARG A 30 8.84 -4.39 -20.13
N SER A 31 7.73 -5.09 -19.96
CA SER A 31 6.43 -4.44 -19.72
C SER A 31 6.38 -3.76 -18.35
N TRP A 32 7.07 -4.30 -17.35
CA TRP A 32 7.22 -3.65 -16.06
C TRP A 32 8.03 -2.36 -16.17
N LEU A 33 9.20 -2.40 -16.81
CA LEU A 33 10.08 -1.24 -16.92
C LEU A 33 9.50 -0.16 -17.84
N LEU A 34 9.12 -0.54 -19.07
CA LEU A 34 8.69 0.41 -20.11
C LEU A 34 7.21 0.80 -20.00
N GLY A 35 6.38 -0.04 -19.42
CA GLY A 35 4.95 0.25 -19.25
C GLY A 35 4.63 0.77 -17.84
N TRP A 36 4.84 -0.08 -16.84
CA TRP A 36 4.42 0.22 -15.46
C TRP A 36 5.26 1.31 -14.81
N LEU A 37 6.58 1.13 -14.74
CA LEU A 37 7.49 2.07 -14.07
C LEU A 37 7.51 3.43 -14.78
N SER A 38 7.61 3.46 -16.12
CA SER A 38 7.64 4.71 -16.88
C SER A 38 6.36 5.54 -16.65
N ARG A 39 5.19 4.89 -16.57
CA ARG A 39 3.92 5.56 -16.25
C ARG A 39 3.96 6.19 -14.86
N LEU A 40 4.52 5.50 -13.86
CA LEU A 40 4.59 6.01 -12.50
C LEU A 40 5.60 7.15 -12.36
N VAL A 41 6.76 7.05 -13.03
CA VAL A 41 7.73 8.15 -13.12
C VAL A 41 7.09 9.38 -13.78
N ALA A 42 6.39 9.19 -14.90
CA ALA A 42 5.67 10.28 -15.58
C ALA A 42 4.59 10.90 -14.67
N GLN A 43 3.87 10.10 -13.89
CA GLN A 43 2.91 10.60 -12.91
C GLN A 43 3.59 11.48 -11.85
N VAL A 44 4.71 11.04 -11.28
CA VAL A 44 5.45 11.82 -10.27
C VAL A 44 5.97 13.12 -10.86
N LEU A 45 6.56 13.09 -12.06
CA LEU A 45 7.02 14.27 -12.76
C LEU A 45 5.88 15.24 -13.08
N PHE A 46 4.71 14.74 -13.48
CA PHE A 46 3.53 15.56 -13.70
C PHE A 46 3.13 16.34 -12.44
N PHE A 47 3.04 15.68 -11.29
CA PHE A 47 2.69 16.37 -10.03
C PHE A 47 3.79 17.30 -9.56
N ALA A 48 5.07 16.96 -9.77
CA ALA A 48 6.19 17.84 -9.49
C ALA A 48 6.10 19.13 -10.32
N MET A 49 5.93 18.99 -11.64
CA MET A 49 5.78 20.15 -12.53
C MET A 49 4.53 20.98 -12.23
N LEU A 50 3.44 20.34 -11.82
CA LEU A 50 2.23 21.05 -11.37
C LEU A 50 2.53 21.86 -10.09
N GLY A 51 3.27 21.30 -9.14
CA GLY A 51 3.74 22.01 -7.94
C GLY A 51 4.54 23.26 -8.29
N ARG A 52 5.44 23.15 -9.25
CA ARG A 52 6.24 24.28 -9.76
C ARG A 52 5.38 25.34 -10.48
N LEU A 53 4.42 24.91 -11.29
CA LEU A 53 3.56 25.82 -12.07
C LEU A 53 2.63 26.65 -11.17
N VAL A 54 2.11 26.04 -10.09
CA VAL A 54 1.16 26.71 -9.18
C VAL A 54 1.86 27.40 -8.02
N GLY A 55 3.06 26.99 -7.67
CA GLY A 55 3.82 27.43 -6.51
C GLY A 55 5.28 27.80 -6.83
N THR A 56 6.19 27.20 -6.11
CA THR A 56 7.63 27.47 -6.15
C THR A 56 8.43 26.21 -6.45
N VAL A 57 9.77 26.34 -6.60
CA VAL A 57 10.68 25.19 -6.68
C VAL A 57 10.59 24.31 -5.42
N ALA A 58 10.34 24.90 -4.25
CA ALA A 58 10.13 24.13 -3.02
C ALA A 58 8.85 23.27 -3.08
N ASP A 59 7.78 23.76 -3.72
CA ASP A 59 6.54 23.00 -3.93
C ASP A 59 6.73 21.88 -4.96
N GLU A 60 7.59 22.10 -5.97
CA GLU A 60 8.02 21.04 -6.91
C GLU A 60 8.71 19.90 -6.19
N HIS A 61 9.72 20.18 -5.35
CA HIS A 61 10.44 19.20 -4.56
C HIS A 61 9.51 18.47 -3.58
N TYR A 62 8.64 19.23 -2.90
CA TYR A 62 7.65 18.66 -1.97
C TYR A 62 6.72 17.68 -2.66
N ALA A 63 6.18 18.04 -3.82
CA ALA A 63 5.30 17.17 -4.60
C ALA A 63 6.05 15.97 -5.18
N ALA A 64 7.26 16.17 -5.71
CA ALA A 64 8.08 15.10 -6.28
C ALA A 64 8.38 14.00 -5.26
N ILE A 65 8.92 14.38 -4.10
CA ILE A 65 9.24 13.45 -3.01
C ILE A 65 7.97 12.76 -2.51
N GLY A 66 6.90 13.52 -2.23
CA GLY A 66 5.66 12.96 -1.74
C GLY A 66 5.03 11.94 -2.68
N ASN A 67 4.96 12.26 -3.97
CA ASN A 67 4.41 11.34 -4.97
C ASN A 67 5.30 10.11 -5.19
N ALA A 68 6.63 10.24 -5.15
CA ALA A 68 7.52 9.09 -5.22
C ALA A 68 7.36 8.16 -4.01
N LEU A 69 7.26 8.72 -2.80
CA LEU A 69 7.11 7.96 -1.56
C LEU A 69 5.74 7.25 -1.46
N VAL A 70 4.67 7.88 -1.94
CA VAL A 70 3.31 7.29 -1.87
C VAL A 70 3.11 6.12 -2.83
N LEU A 71 4.00 5.90 -3.81
CA LEU A 71 3.91 4.76 -4.72
C LEU A 71 3.98 3.42 -3.99
N ALA A 72 4.76 3.31 -2.90
CA ALA A 72 4.81 2.10 -2.08
C ALA A 72 3.43 1.78 -1.45
N PRO A 73 2.81 2.71 -0.70
CA PRO A 73 1.43 2.59 -0.26
C PRO A 73 0.43 2.24 -1.36
N LEU A 74 0.45 2.97 -2.47
CA LEU A 74 -0.50 2.76 -3.58
C LEU A 74 -0.34 1.36 -4.22
N GLY A 75 0.89 0.86 -4.34
CA GLY A 75 1.17 -0.48 -4.82
C GLY A 75 0.45 -1.55 -3.99
N THR A 76 0.38 -1.38 -2.67
CA THR A 76 -0.28 -2.34 -1.77
C THR A 76 -1.78 -2.49 -2.01
N LEU A 77 -2.46 -1.50 -2.60
CA LEU A 77 -3.86 -1.60 -2.98
C LEU A 77 -4.12 -2.72 -4.01
N GLY A 78 -3.07 -3.23 -4.66
CA GLY A 78 -3.13 -4.38 -5.56
C GLY A 78 -3.73 -5.64 -4.91
N VAL A 79 -3.63 -5.79 -3.56
CA VAL A 79 -4.26 -6.92 -2.86
C VAL A 79 -5.78 -6.93 -3.01
N VAL A 80 -6.43 -5.78 -3.14
CA VAL A 80 -7.87 -5.69 -3.37
C VAL A 80 -8.22 -6.25 -4.74
N ALA A 81 -7.39 -5.97 -5.74
CA ALA A 81 -7.57 -6.49 -7.10
C ALA A 81 -7.33 -7.99 -7.17
N SER A 82 -6.25 -8.51 -6.58
CA SER A 82 -5.93 -9.95 -6.59
C SER A 82 -7.00 -10.77 -5.85
N THR A 83 -7.44 -10.33 -4.66
CA THR A 83 -8.51 -11.01 -3.92
C THR A 83 -9.83 -11.06 -4.70
N SER A 84 -10.18 -9.99 -5.41
CA SER A 84 -11.38 -9.95 -6.24
C SER A 84 -11.26 -10.85 -7.47
N LEU A 85 -10.07 -10.97 -8.04
CA LEU A 85 -9.80 -11.86 -9.17
C LEU A 85 -9.96 -13.33 -8.77
N GLU A 86 -9.41 -13.73 -7.62
CA GLU A 86 -9.55 -15.09 -7.10
C GLU A 86 -11.02 -15.47 -6.89
N ARG A 87 -11.84 -14.53 -6.42
CA ARG A 87 -13.28 -14.76 -6.33
C ARG A 87 -13.92 -15.02 -7.69
N ARG A 88 -13.55 -14.23 -8.72
CA ARG A 88 -14.09 -14.40 -10.10
C ARG A 88 -13.67 -15.72 -10.73
N LEU A 89 -12.45 -16.18 -10.44
CA LEU A 89 -11.91 -17.45 -10.93
C LEU A 89 -12.45 -18.66 -10.14
N GLY A 90 -13.25 -18.45 -9.10
CA GLY A 90 -13.76 -19.50 -8.25
C GLY A 90 -12.71 -20.15 -7.35
N THR A 91 -11.45 -19.66 -7.35
CA THR A 91 -10.37 -20.24 -6.54
C THR A 91 -10.45 -19.83 -5.06
N LEU A 92 -11.14 -18.74 -4.76
CA LEU A 92 -11.27 -18.26 -3.38
C LEU A 92 -11.94 -19.31 -2.46
N HIS A 93 -12.95 -20.05 -2.93
CA HIS A 93 -13.60 -21.06 -2.11
C HIS A 93 -12.65 -22.23 -1.77
N LEU A 94 -11.78 -22.62 -2.68
CA LEU A 94 -10.77 -23.66 -2.45
C LEU A 94 -9.75 -23.22 -1.38
N LEU A 95 -9.36 -21.95 -1.40
CA LEU A 95 -8.47 -21.37 -0.39
C LEU A 95 -9.13 -21.32 0.99
N LEU A 96 -10.45 -21.09 1.04
CA LEU A 96 -11.23 -21.03 2.28
C LEU A 96 -11.58 -22.39 2.86
N LEU A 97 -11.49 -23.47 2.08
CA LEU A 97 -11.59 -24.85 2.56
C LEU A 97 -10.31 -25.34 3.26
N SER A 98 -9.20 -24.58 3.13
CA SER A 98 -7.99 -24.84 3.90
C SER A 98 -8.28 -24.71 5.40
N PRO A 99 -7.69 -25.56 6.26
CA PRO A 99 -7.83 -25.46 7.72
C PRO A 99 -7.17 -24.22 8.33
N THR A 100 -6.67 -23.32 7.50
CA THR A 100 -5.92 -22.11 7.87
C THR A 100 -6.87 -20.93 8.02
N ASP A 101 -6.50 -19.95 8.86
CA ASP A 101 -7.23 -18.69 8.97
C ASP A 101 -7.27 -17.99 7.59
N PRO A 102 -8.46 -17.65 7.07
CA PRO A 102 -8.61 -16.97 5.78
C PRO A 102 -7.84 -15.64 5.67
N LEU A 103 -7.69 -14.93 6.79
CA LEU A 103 -6.90 -13.70 6.82
C LEU A 103 -5.45 -13.97 6.44
N VAL A 104 -4.87 -15.04 6.99
CA VAL A 104 -3.48 -15.44 6.72
C VAL A 104 -3.27 -15.73 5.25
N VAL A 105 -4.23 -16.42 4.64
CA VAL A 105 -4.18 -16.75 3.21
C VAL A 105 -4.19 -15.47 2.36
N ILE A 106 -5.10 -14.53 2.65
CA ILE A 106 -5.20 -13.27 1.91
C ILE A 106 -3.94 -12.42 2.13
N VAL A 107 -3.48 -12.31 3.38
CA VAL A 107 -2.26 -11.55 3.71
C VAL A 107 -1.04 -12.17 3.04
N SER A 108 -0.82 -13.48 3.14
CA SER A 108 0.36 -14.11 2.56
C SER A 108 0.44 -13.94 1.04
N ARG A 109 -0.69 -14.06 0.34
CA ARG A 109 -0.76 -13.87 -1.10
C ARG A 109 -0.61 -12.42 -1.54
N GLY A 110 -0.99 -11.48 -0.70
CA GLY A 110 -0.86 -10.05 -0.98
C GLY A 110 0.49 -9.44 -0.66
N LEU A 111 1.38 -10.11 0.10
CA LEU A 111 2.69 -9.58 0.50
C LEU A 111 3.58 -9.16 -0.68
N TYR A 112 3.41 -9.80 -1.83
CA TYR A 112 4.15 -9.43 -3.03
C TYR A 112 3.90 -7.96 -3.44
N TRP A 113 2.67 -7.47 -3.30
CA TRP A 113 2.33 -6.08 -3.61
C TRP A 113 3.04 -5.07 -2.70
N VAL A 114 3.33 -5.44 -1.45
CA VAL A 114 4.14 -4.64 -0.53
C VAL A 114 5.56 -4.51 -1.08
N PHE A 115 6.15 -5.65 -1.46
CA PHE A 115 7.52 -5.69 -1.99
C PHE A 115 7.65 -4.91 -3.32
N ASP A 116 6.75 -5.17 -4.28
CA ASP A 116 6.72 -4.47 -5.56
C ASP A 116 6.50 -2.96 -5.38
N GLY A 117 5.60 -2.57 -4.49
CA GLY A 117 5.34 -1.16 -4.18
C GLY A 117 6.58 -0.45 -3.62
N ILE A 118 7.27 -1.06 -2.64
CA ILE A 118 8.50 -0.50 -2.06
C ILE A 118 9.59 -0.39 -3.12
N LEU A 119 9.81 -1.44 -3.91
CA LEU A 119 10.80 -1.43 -4.99
C LEU A 119 10.51 -0.33 -6.00
N THR A 120 9.27 -0.26 -6.48
CA THR A 120 8.82 0.76 -7.44
C THR A 120 9.01 2.18 -6.90
N SER A 121 8.64 2.40 -5.63
CA SER A 121 8.79 3.71 -4.97
C SER A 121 10.25 4.13 -4.87
N LEU A 122 11.14 3.24 -4.40
CA LEU A 122 12.56 3.54 -4.25
C LEU A 122 13.24 3.77 -5.61
N VAL A 123 12.94 2.96 -6.62
CA VAL A 123 13.45 3.16 -7.98
C VAL A 123 12.96 4.48 -8.57
N THR A 124 11.66 4.79 -8.39
CA THR A 124 11.10 6.07 -8.87
C THR A 124 11.70 7.26 -8.14
N LEU A 125 11.87 7.18 -6.83
CA LEU A 125 12.55 8.24 -6.05
C LEU A 125 13.97 8.46 -6.58
N GLY A 126 14.74 7.40 -6.83
CA GLY A 126 16.07 7.49 -7.39
C GLY A 126 16.10 8.11 -8.80
N LEU A 127 15.17 7.72 -9.68
CA LEU A 127 15.07 8.28 -11.03
C LEU A 127 14.66 9.76 -11.00
N VAL A 128 13.66 10.10 -10.20
CA VAL A 128 13.15 11.47 -10.09
C VAL A 128 14.18 12.38 -9.43
N SER A 129 14.95 11.87 -8.45
CA SER A 129 16.04 12.65 -7.83
C SER A 129 17.12 13.02 -8.85
N VAL A 130 17.45 12.14 -9.78
CA VAL A 130 18.41 12.46 -10.87
C VAL A 130 17.81 13.42 -11.89
N ILE A 131 16.52 13.28 -12.24
CA ILE A 131 15.87 14.12 -13.27
C ILE A 131 15.64 15.55 -12.77
N LEU A 132 15.26 15.72 -11.51
CA LEU A 132 14.92 17.02 -10.92
C LEU A 132 16.07 17.59 -10.05
N ASP A 133 17.23 16.95 -10.07
CA ASP A 133 18.41 17.34 -9.27
C ASP A 133 18.08 17.50 -7.77
N LEU A 134 17.33 16.53 -7.21
CA LEU A 134 16.95 16.52 -5.80
C LEU A 134 18.14 16.05 -4.95
N ASP A 135 18.47 16.80 -3.92
CA ASP A 135 19.55 16.44 -2.98
C ASP A 135 19.06 15.37 -1.98
N VAL A 136 19.10 14.10 -2.41
CA VAL A 136 18.77 12.96 -1.56
C VAL A 136 19.99 12.53 -0.76
N GLN A 137 19.95 12.72 0.54
CA GLN A 137 21.08 12.39 1.41
C GLN A 137 21.26 10.89 1.59
N ARG A 138 22.36 10.36 1.04
CA ARG A 138 22.67 8.91 1.06
C ARG A 138 22.81 8.32 2.45
N GLY A 139 23.23 9.12 3.44
CA GLY A 139 23.39 8.66 4.83
C GLY A 139 22.10 8.23 5.50
N ASN A 140 20.95 8.76 5.06
CA ASN A 140 19.64 8.46 5.63
C ASN A 140 18.84 7.40 4.86
N LEU A 141 19.42 6.81 3.80
CA LEU A 141 18.75 5.76 3.01
C LEU A 141 18.17 4.60 3.85
N PRO A 142 18.85 4.08 4.88
CA PRO A 142 18.26 3.04 5.74
C PRO A 142 16.97 3.51 6.43
N LEU A 143 16.91 4.76 6.87
CA LEU A 143 15.71 5.34 7.49
C LEU A 143 14.58 5.54 6.47
N VAL A 144 14.90 5.96 5.24
CA VAL A 144 13.95 6.07 4.13
C VAL A 144 13.37 4.70 3.81
N VAL A 145 14.20 3.66 3.68
CA VAL A 145 13.74 2.29 3.42
C VAL A 145 12.87 1.77 4.57
N CYS A 146 13.30 1.96 5.82
CA CYS A 146 12.50 1.58 6.98
C CYS A 146 11.14 2.29 7.00
N GLY A 147 11.14 3.60 6.75
CA GLY A 147 9.91 4.39 6.66
C GLY A 147 8.99 3.91 5.53
N GLN A 148 9.54 3.58 4.36
CA GLN A 148 8.78 3.01 3.26
C GLN A 148 8.13 1.67 3.63
N VAL A 149 8.84 0.81 4.35
CA VAL A 149 8.27 -0.44 4.87
C VAL A 149 7.10 -0.16 5.80
N VAL A 150 7.24 0.80 6.72
CA VAL A 150 6.16 1.18 7.65
C VAL A 150 4.95 1.73 6.89
N LEU A 151 5.15 2.67 5.95
CA LEU A 151 4.06 3.23 5.12
C LEU A 151 3.35 2.16 4.29
N ALA A 152 4.11 1.27 3.66
CA ALA A 152 3.57 0.19 2.86
C ALA A 152 2.79 -0.82 3.71
N CYS A 153 3.32 -1.22 4.87
CA CYS A 153 2.66 -2.18 5.76
C CYS A 153 1.38 -1.62 6.38
N SER A 154 1.37 -0.35 6.81
CA SER A 154 0.16 0.29 7.36
C SER A 154 -0.94 0.39 6.31
N THR A 155 -0.60 0.82 5.09
CA THR A 155 -1.55 0.88 3.96
C THR A 155 -2.01 -0.51 3.52
N TYR A 156 -1.10 -1.49 3.54
CA TYR A 156 -1.43 -2.87 3.24
C TYR A 156 -2.48 -3.43 4.21
N ALA A 157 -2.35 -3.18 5.51
CA ALA A 157 -3.35 -3.57 6.50
C ALA A 157 -4.74 -2.98 6.18
N MET A 158 -4.80 -1.70 5.80
CA MET A 158 -6.04 -1.07 5.32
C MET A 158 -6.55 -1.72 4.04
N ALA A 159 -5.67 -1.99 3.07
CA ALA A 159 -6.05 -2.61 1.80
C ALA A 159 -6.62 -4.03 2.01
N VAL A 160 -6.08 -4.80 2.94
CA VAL A 160 -6.63 -6.11 3.36
C VAL A 160 -8.01 -5.96 3.99
N ALA A 161 -8.22 -4.95 4.85
CA ALA A 161 -9.54 -4.66 5.41
C ALA A 161 -10.58 -4.39 4.31
N VAL A 162 -10.20 -3.58 3.34
CA VAL A 162 -11.04 -3.23 2.18
C VAL A 162 -11.24 -4.41 1.24
N SER A 163 -10.26 -5.31 1.10
CA SER A 163 -10.43 -6.55 0.34
C SER A 163 -11.54 -7.42 0.91
N GLY A 164 -11.70 -7.46 2.24
CA GLY A 164 -12.83 -8.09 2.91
C GLY A 164 -14.19 -7.53 2.46
N LEU A 165 -14.28 -6.22 2.20
CA LEU A 165 -15.47 -5.57 1.66
C LEU A 165 -15.69 -5.94 0.17
N SER A 166 -14.61 -6.00 -0.60
CA SER A 166 -14.65 -6.40 -2.02
C SER A 166 -15.07 -7.86 -2.22
N ILE A 167 -14.81 -8.73 -1.25
CA ILE A 167 -15.35 -10.09 -1.22
C ILE A 167 -16.88 -10.04 -1.18
N ARG A 168 -17.48 -9.09 -0.50
CA ARG A 168 -18.93 -8.94 -0.40
C ARG A 168 -19.54 -8.29 -1.64
N TRP A 169 -18.89 -7.24 -2.19
CA TRP A 169 -19.34 -6.44 -3.33
C TRP A 169 -18.24 -6.32 -4.38
N PRO A 170 -18.03 -7.35 -5.22
CA PRO A 170 -16.93 -7.36 -6.20
C PRO A 170 -17.04 -6.26 -7.25
N GLU A 171 -18.25 -5.78 -7.53
CA GLU A 171 -18.52 -4.72 -8.49
C GLU A 171 -18.06 -3.36 -7.98
N ALA A 172 -18.11 -3.13 -6.66
CA ALA A 172 -17.65 -1.89 -6.03
C ALA A 172 -16.12 -1.76 -5.95
N ARG A 173 -15.36 -2.80 -6.31
CA ARG A 173 -13.90 -2.85 -6.20
C ARG A 173 -13.22 -1.62 -6.79
N THR A 174 -13.52 -1.32 -8.06
CA THR A 174 -12.88 -0.21 -8.78
C THR A 174 -13.20 1.13 -8.12
N PHE A 175 -14.47 1.34 -7.75
CA PHE A 175 -14.88 2.53 -7.03
C PHE A 175 -14.13 2.69 -5.70
N ILE A 176 -14.05 1.63 -4.90
CA ILE A 176 -13.38 1.64 -3.59
C ILE A 176 -11.88 1.91 -3.75
N THR A 177 -11.20 1.23 -4.67
CA THR A 177 -9.75 1.45 -4.87
C THR A 177 -9.47 2.86 -5.41
N THR A 178 -10.30 3.37 -6.30
CA THR A 178 -10.17 4.75 -6.81
C THR A 178 -10.40 5.77 -5.69
N ALA A 179 -11.44 5.61 -4.87
CA ALA A 179 -11.70 6.48 -3.74
C ALA A 179 -10.53 6.49 -2.74
N LEU A 180 -9.98 5.31 -2.41
CA LEU A 180 -8.80 5.21 -1.55
C LEU A 180 -7.56 5.87 -2.18
N THR A 181 -7.34 5.68 -3.47
CA THR A 181 -6.23 6.35 -4.18
C THR A 181 -6.37 7.88 -4.09
N ILE A 182 -7.59 8.42 -4.29
CA ILE A 182 -7.85 9.86 -4.17
C ILE A 182 -7.58 10.32 -2.73
N VAL A 183 -8.07 9.61 -1.73
CA VAL A 183 -7.83 9.96 -0.31
C VAL A 183 -6.34 9.94 0.01
N LEU A 184 -5.60 8.93 -0.44
CA LEU A 184 -4.15 8.83 -0.21
C LEU A 184 -3.38 9.95 -0.93
N LEU A 185 -3.73 10.31 -2.16
CA LEU A 185 -3.02 11.35 -2.92
C LEU A 185 -3.39 12.77 -2.50
N ALA A 186 -4.66 13.02 -2.21
CA ALA A 186 -5.16 14.36 -1.93
C ALA A 186 -5.27 14.67 -0.43
N GLY A 187 -5.52 13.63 0.40
CA GLY A 187 -5.85 13.81 1.82
C GLY A 187 -4.65 13.71 2.77
N THR A 188 -3.65 12.90 2.45
CA THR A 188 -2.60 12.51 3.42
C THR A 188 -1.34 13.39 3.38
N GLY A 189 -1.41 14.57 2.77
CA GLY A 189 -0.27 15.48 2.73
C GLY A 189 0.77 15.19 1.65
N VAL A 190 0.42 14.40 0.62
CA VAL A 190 1.33 14.05 -0.48
C VAL A 190 1.65 15.25 -1.36
N ASN A 191 0.64 16.01 -1.77
CA ASN A 191 0.78 17.14 -2.69
C ASN A 191 0.70 18.51 -2.00
N SER A 192 0.09 18.58 -0.82
CA SER A 192 -0.10 19.82 -0.07
C SER A 192 -0.19 19.55 1.42
N ALA A 193 0.01 20.55 2.25
CA ALA A 193 -0.20 20.42 3.68
C ALA A 193 -1.63 19.96 4.02
N LEU A 194 -1.75 19.26 5.16
CA LEU A 194 -3.05 18.75 5.63
C LEU A 194 -4.08 19.88 5.79
N PRO A 195 -5.36 19.57 5.55
CA PRO A 195 -6.43 20.57 5.71
C PRO A 195 -6.45 21.17 7.12
N ARG A 196 -6.73 22.49 7.19
CA ARG A 196 -6.81 23.21 8.46
C ARG A 196 -8.09 22.92 9.28
N ASN A 197 -9.08 22.26 8.68
CA ASN A 197 -10.30 21.88 9.40
C ASN A 197 -9.97 20.82 10.45
N PRO A 198 -10.22 21.07 11.78
CA PRO A 198 -9.81 20.16 12.86
C PRO A 198 -10.44 18.77 12.74
N PHE A 199 -11.69 18.68 12.31
CA PHE A 199 -12.37 17.39 12.14
C PHE A 199 -11.72 16.57 11.01
N LEU A 200 -11.54 17.19 9.84
CA LEU A 200 -10.92 16.52 8.70
C LEU A 200 -9.47 16.14 8.99
N HIS A 201 -8.73 17.00 9.66
CA HIS A 201 -7.36 16.74 10.13
C HIS A 201 -7.33 15.50 11.02
N ALA A 202 -8.19 15.40 12.05
CA ALA A 202 -8.26 14.25 12.94
C ALA A 202 -8.63 12.96 12.20
N VAL A 203 -9.58 13.02 11.25
CA VAL A 203 -9.97 11.86 10.44
C VAL A 203 -8.82 11.37 9.57
N LEU A 204 -8.07 12.29 8.94
CA LEU A 204 -6.95 11.92 8.07
C LEU A 204 -5.81 11.24 8.84
N HIS A 205 -5.59 11.57 10.10
CA HIS A 205 -4.60 10.88 10.95
C HIS A 205 -4.94 9.42 11.25
N LEU A 206 -6.18 8.97 11.00
CA LEU A 206 -6.57 7.56 11.07
C LEU A 206 -6.27 6.80 9.76
N PHE A 207 -5.96 7.53 8.70
CA PHE A 207 -5.55 6.93 7.44
C PHE A 207 -4.03 6.69 7.42
N PRO A 208 -3.60 5.57 6.82
CA PRO A 208 -2.18 5.32 6.55
C PRO A 208 -1.54 6.45 5.75
N VAL A 209 -0.23 6.54 5.83
CA VAL A 209 0.61 7.54 5.16
C VAL A 209 0.64 8.89 5.89
N THR A 210 -0.46 9.34 6.47
CA THR A 210 -0.60 10.69 7.03
C THR A 210 0.43 10.99 8.13
N ASN A 211 0.71 10.04 9.01
CA ASN A 211 1.61 10.24 10.15
C ASN A 211 3.08 9.97 9.77
N GLY A 212 3.33 8.99 8.92
CA GLY A 212 4.67 8.55 8.57
C GLY A 212 5.31 9.34 7.43
N LEU A 213 4.53 9.86 6.48
CA LEU A 213 5.05 10.55 5.30
C LEU A 213 5.93 11.76 5.63
N PRO A 214 5.58 12.66 6.59
CA PRO A 214 6.46 13.76 6.98
C PRO A 214 7.80 13.29 7.54
N ALA A 215 7.79 12.18 8.29
CA ALA A 215 9.00 11.58 8.85
C ALA A 215 9.93 11.04 7.76
N VAL A 216 9.36 10.33 6.76
CA VAL A 216 10.16 9.81 5.64
C VAL A 216 10.67 10.93 4.73
N ARG A 217 9.90 12.00 4.52
CA ARG A 217 10.37 13.20 3.82
C ARG A 217 11.58 13.83 4.52
N ALA A 218 11.47 14.06 5.83
CA ALA A 218 12.56 14.61 6.61
C ALA A 218 13.84 13.75 6.50
N ALA A 219 13.69 12.43 6.39
CA ALA A 219 14.82 11.53 6.15
C ALA A 219 15.41 11.68 4.74
N VAL A 220 14.59 11.89 3.70
CA VAL A 220 15.04 12.14 2.32
C VAL A 220 15.80 13.45 2.23
N ASP A 221 15.28 14.51 2.88
CA ASP A 221 15.86 15.85 2.90
C ASP A 221 17.13 15.97 3.80
N GLY A 222 17.56 14.85 4.39
CA GLY A 222 18.77 14.82 5.22
C GLY A 222 18.59 15.40 6.62
N GLY A 223 17.37 15.58 7.05
CA GLY A 223 17.09 16.01 8.43
C GLY A 223 17.62 15.01 9.47
N PRO A 224 18.04 15.49 10.65
CA PRO A 224 18.49 14.60 11.72
C PRO A 224 17.37 13.66 12.16
N THR A 225 17.72 12.41 12.53
CA THR A 225 16.78 11.49 13.16
C THR A 225 16.33 12.07 14.48
N SER A 226 15.23 12.80 14.46
CA SER A 226 14.67 13.48 15.64
C SER A 226 13.60 12.61 16.31
N THR A 227 13.29 12.91 17.55
CA THR A 227 12.17 12.27 18.29
C THR A 227 10.86 12.42 17.48
N ALA A 228 10.66 13.53 16.76
CA ALA A 228 9.48 13.76 15.94
C ALA A 228 9.38 12.75 14.79
N VAL A 229 10.50 12.40 14.13
CA VAL A 229 10.54 11.37 13.08
C VAL A 229 10.15 10.02 13.64
N LEU A 230 10.70 9.63 14.78
CA LEU A 230 10.40 8.36 15.44
C LEU A 230 8.95 8.29 15.92
N LEU A 231 8.42 9.38 16.47
CA LEU A 231 7.01 9.46 16.88
C LEU A 231 6.07 9.38 15.67
N GLY A 232 6.40 10.03 14.55
CA GLY A 232 5.62 9.94 13.31
C GLY A 232 5.56 8.52 12.77
N LEU A 233 6.70 7.81 12.70
CA LEU A 233 6.74 6.41 12.29
C LEU A 233 6.04 5.49 13.30
N GLY A 234 6.18 5.76 14.61
CA GLY A 234 5.46 5.04 15.66
C GLY A 234 3.95 5.19 15.56
N ALA A 235 3.46 6.42 15.34
CA ALA A 235 2.04 6.69 15.12
C ALA A 235 1.52 5.96 13.87
N GLU A 236 2.31 5.94 12.78
CA GLU A 236 1.97 5.20 11.57
C GLU A 236 1.86 3.70 11.82
N CYS A 237 2.77 3.11 12.61
CA CYS A 237 2.68 1.72 13.03
C CYS A 237 1.40 1.44 13.82
N LEU A 238 1.00 2.33 14.73
CA LEU A 238 -0.24 2.18 15.50
C LEU A 238 -1.47 2.24 14.60
N VAL A 239 -1.50 3.13 13.62
CA VAL A 239 -2.54 3.18 12.59
C VAL A 239 -2.60 1.86 11.82
N GLY A 240 -1.45 1.33 11.40
CA GLY A 240 -1.36 0.04 10.71
C GLY A 240 -1.90 -1.12 11.55
N LEU A 241 -1.54 -1.18 12.84
CA LEU A 241 -2.08 -2.18 13.77
C LEU A 241 -3.60 -2.06 13.94
N GLY A 242 -4.11 -0.83 14.05
CA GLY A 242 -5.56 -0.58 14.09
C GLY A 242 -6.27 -1.11 12.84
N TRP A 243 -5.73 -0.83 11.66
CA TRP A 243 -6.26 -1.35 10.41
C TRP A 243 -6.14 -2.88 10.29
N LEU A 244 -5.11 -3.50 10.87
CA LEU A 244 -4.99 -4.96 10.90
C LEU A 244 -6.11 -5.61 11.71
N VAL A 245 -6.51 -5.01 12.84
CA VAL A 245 -7.68 -5.44 13.61
C VAL A 245 -8.96 -5.30 12.78
N VAL A 246 -9.14 -4.17 12.11
CA VAL A 246 -10.28 -3.96 11.20
C VAL A 246 -10.27 -4.99 10.06
N ALA A 247 -9.09 -5.31 9.51
CA ALA A 247 -8.93 -6.32 8.46
C ALA A 247 -9.40 -7.71 8.93
N HIS A 248 -9.00 -8.10 10.15
CA HIS A 248 -9.43 -9.38 10.72
C HIS A 248 -10.96 -9.46 10.82
N VAL A 249 -11.60 -8.44 11.39
CA VAL A 249 -13.06 -8.38 11.55
C VAL A 249 -13.76 -8.37 10.19
N ALA A 250 -13.27 -7.55 9.24
CA ALA A 250 -13.88 -7.39 7.92
C ALA A 250 -13.78 -8.67 7.09
N VAL A 251 -12.61 -9.30 7.03
CA VAL A 251 -12.38 -10.52 6.23
C VAL A 251 -13.14 -11.69 6.82
N VAL A 252 -12.93 -12.00 8.11
CA VAL A 252 -13.58 -13.15 8.76
C VAL A 252 -15.10 -12.98 8.79
N GLY A 253 -15.59 -11.77 9.07
CA GLY A 253 -17.02 -11.46 9.06
C GLY A 253 -17.65 -11.61 7.67
N SER A 254 -16.97 -11.17 6.62
CA SER A 254 -17.44 -11.29 5.24
C SER A 254 -17.53 -12.75 4.80
N ILE A 255 -16.51 -13.55 5.12
CA ILE A 255 -16.47 -14.97 4.79
C ILE A 255 -17.54 -15.75 5.54
N ARG A 256 -17.64 -15.60 6.87
CA ARG A 256 -18.68 -16.28 7.67
C ARG A 256 -20.09 -15.99 7.15
N ARG A 257 -20.34 -14.75 6.73
CA ARG A 257 -21.63 -14.35 6.18
C ARG A 257 -21.90 -15.02 4.84
N GLN A 258 -20.92 -15.13 3.95
CA GLN A 258 -21.09 -15.77 2.65
C GLN A 258 -21.28 -17.28 2.76
N VAL A 259 -20.58 -17.95 3.69
CA VAL A 259 -20.81 -19.36 4.01
C VAL A 259 -22.25 -19.56 4.47
N ARG A 260 -22.76 -18.72 5.39
CA ARG A 260 -24.14 -18.82 5.89
C ARG A 260 -25.20 -18.56 4.81
N THR A 261 -24.92 -17.74 3.82
CA THR A 261 -25.89 -17.39 2.76
C THR A 261 -25.78 -18.28 1.52
N GLY A 262 -24.89 -19.26 1.50
CA GLY A 262 -24.66 -20.17 0.36
C GLY A 262 -24.16 -19.48 -0.93
N ARG A 263 -23.81 -18.20 -0.87
CA ARG A 263 -23.43 -17.41 -2.06
C ARG A 263 -22.01 -17.68 -2.59
N LEU A 264 -21.21 -18.46 -1.87
CA LEU A 264 -19.91 -18.90 -2.36
C LEU A 264 -20.01 -19.95 -3.46
N THR A 265 -21.10 -20.73 -3.48
CA THR A 265 -21.34 -21.82 -4.45
C THR A 265 -22.25 -21.43 -5.62
N ALA A 266 -22.91 -20.29 -5.56
CA ALA A 266 -23.93 -19.88 -6.54
C ALA A 266 -23.38 -19.19 -7.80
N MET A 267 -22.05 -19.14 -7.99
CA MET A 267 -21.41 -18.49 -9.13
C MET A 267 -20.43 -19.42 -9.88
N ALA A 268 -20.57 -20.74 -9.69
CA ALA A 268 -19.90 -21.74 -10.52
C ALA A 268 -20.72 -22.04 -11.77
#